data_0af03f863b9b29599de5e02f75edf8db
#
_entry.id   0af03f863b9b29599de5e02f75edf8db
#
_cell.length_a   1.000
_cell.length_b   1.000
_cell.length_c   1.000
_cell.angle_alpha   90.00
_cell.angle_beta   90.00
_cell.angle_gamma   90.00
#
_symmetry.space_group_name_H-M   'P 1'
#
loop_
_entity.id
_entity.type
_entity.pdbx_description
1 polymer ?
#
loop_
_entity_poly.entity_id
_entity_poly.type
_entity_poly.pdbx_seq_one_letter_code
_entity_poly.pdbx_strand_id
1 'polypeptide(L)'
;MIEINNLVKHYGDKKAVNGISFTVNDDEVLGFLGPNGAGKSTTMNIITGYLSSTSGTVKVNGHDILEEPELAKKDIGYLPELPPLYLDMTVLEYLNFICDLKQVKRSERKEQLAKIIAMVKIVDVADRLIGNLSKGYKQRVGIAQALVGNPSILILDEPTVGLDPNQIIEIRKLIRTLAKDHSVIISSHILSEIQEVCDRVVIINKGRVAAIDTISDLSRRLSGSSKLLLSFKGDAKKGINAVRAIPGVSDCKIRISDQDIHESEVTIQSDLATDVRTSIFYAMSKNNLPILEFRSLDPTLEEIFLSITGS
;
A
#
# COMPACT_ATOMS: atom_id res chain seq x y z
N MET A 1 -7.87 15.17 1.43
CA MET A 1 -8.45 14.39 0.30
C MET A 1 -7.83 14.78 -1.03
N ILE A 2 -7.54 13.80 -1.94
CA ILE A 2 -7.14 14.07 -3.34
C ILE A 2 -8.23 13.52 -4.28
N GLU A 3 -8.58 14.29 -5.28
CA GLU A 3 -9.51 13.90 -6.34
C GLU A 3 -8.81 13.94 -7.69
N ILE A 4 -8.80 12.81 -8.39
CA ILE A 4 -8.26 12.69 -9.73
C ILE A 4 -9.42 12.35 -10.68
N ASN A 5 -9.65 13.19 -11.69
CA ASN A 5 -10.76 13.04 -12.60
C ASN A 5 -10.29 13.02 -14.07
N ASN A 6 -10.52 11.89 -14.75
CA ASN A 6 -10.22 11.67 -16.17
C ASN A 6 -8.83 12.13 -16.58
N LEU A 7 -7.82 11.85 -15.73
CA LEU A 7 -6.45 12.30 -15.93
C LEU A 7 -5.83 11.62 -17.15
N VAL A 8 -5.28 12.44 -18.05
CA VAL A 8 -4.61 11.99 -19.27
C VAL A 8 -3.23 12.64 -19.37
N LYS A 9 -2.23 11.86 -19.77
CA LYS A 9 -0.90 12.37 -20.13
C LYS A 9 -0.36 11.66 -21.36
N HIS A 10 -0.04 12.47 -22.36
CA HIS A 10 0.62 12.04 -23.57
C HIS A 10 2.08 12.50 -23.61
N TYR A 11 2.95 11.66 -24.18
CA TYR A 11 4.30 11.98 -24.60
C TYR A 11 4.41 11.64 -26.08
N GLY A 12 4.22 12.64 -26.95
CA GLY A 12 4.00 12.39 -28.37
C GLY A 12 2.80 11.47 -28.58
N ASP A 13 2.99 10.39 -29.30
CA ASP A 13 1.93 9.40 -29.57
C ASP A 13 1.66 8.42 -28.42
N LYS A 14 2.56 8.38 -27.42
CA LYS A 14 2.42 7.45 -26.29
C LYS A 14 1.52 8.02 -25.21
N LYS A 15 0.41 7.32 -24.92
CA LYS A 15 -0.48 7.61 -23.79
C LYS A 15 0.08 6.96 -22.52
N ALA A 16 0.81 7.73 -21.72
CA ALA A 16 1.37 7.24 -20.46
C ALA A 16 0.30 7.11 -19.36
N VAL A 17 -0.67 8.03 -19.35
CA VAL A 17 -1.88 7.99 -18.51
C VAL A 17 -3.08 8.23 -19.41
N ASN A 18 -4.11 7.42 -19.29
CA ASN A 18 -5.21 7.35 -20.25
C ASN A 18 -6.58 7.31 -19.54
N GLY A 19 -7.01 8.44 -19.02
CA GLY A 19 -8.33 8.62 -18.40
C GLY A 19 -8.46 7.93 -17.04
N ILE A 20 -7.48 8.11 -16.14
CA ILE A 20 -7.58 7.56 -14.80
C ILE A 20 -8.43 8.47 -13.89
N SER A 21 -9.27 7.85 -13.07
CA SER A 21 -10.07 8.55 -12.05
C SER A 21 -10.05 7.74 -10.77
N PHE A 22 -9.70 8.37 -9.66
CA PHE A 22 -9.78 7.80 -8.32
C PHE A 22 -9.70 8.92 -7.26
N THR A 23 -10.04 8.57 -6.03
CA THR A 23 -9.92 9.46 -4.88
C THR A 23 -9.00 8.86 -3.82
N VAL A 24 -8.29 9.73 -3.11
CA VAL A 24 -7.59 9.40 -1.86
C VAL A 24 -8.37 10.05 -0.73
N ASN A 25 -8.88 9.24 0.18
CA ASN A 25 -9.66 9.75 1.30
C ASN A 25 -8.74 10.30 2.39
N ASP A 26 -9.31 11.03 3.33
CA ASP A 26 -8.57 11.45 4.52
C ASP A 26 -8.25 10.22 5.39
N ASP A 27 -7.12 10.27 6.09
CA ASP A 27 -6.64 9.25 7.03
C ASP A 27 -6.52 7.82 6.45
N GLU A 28 -6.31 7.69 5.12
CA GLU A 28 -6.06 6.39 4.50
C GLU A 28 -4.63 6.23 3.97
N VAL A 29 -4.16 5.00 3.93
CA VAL A 29 -2.96 4.61 3.18
C VAL A 29 -3.39 3.96 1.87
N LEU A 30 -3.19 4.66 0.77
CA LEU A 30 -3.50 4.18 -0.58
C LEU A 30 -2.24 3.62 -1.24
N GLY A 31 -2.27 2.34 -1.60
CA GLY A 31 -1.25 1.69 -2.41
C GLY A 31 -1.46 1.96 -3.91
N PHE A 32 -0.43 2.40 -4.61
CA PHE A 32 -0.47 2.63 -6.05
C PHE A 32 0.42 1.62 -6.76
N LEU A 33 -0.19 0.62 -7.36
CA LEU A 33 0.44 -0.56 -7.92
C LEU A 33 0.39 -0.59 -9.45
N GLY A 34 1.38 -1.19 -10.06
CA GLY A 34 1.38 -1.44 -11.51
C GLY A 34 2.75 -1.89 -11.99
N PRO A 35 2.85 -2.57 -13.14
CA PRO A 35 4.12 -2.93 -13.74
C PRO A 35 4.93 -1.69 -14.15
N ASN A 36 6.20 -1.89 -14.48
CA ASN A 36 7.04 -0.82 -14.99
C ASN A 36 6.46 -0.27 -16.29
N GLY A 37 6.42 1.07 -16.40
CA GLY A 37 5.80 1.75 -17.54
C GLY A 37 4.28 1.81 -17.52
N ALA A 38 3.60 1.36 -16.46
CA ALA A 38 2.14 1.44 -16.35
C ALA A 38 1.60 2.88 -16.16
N GLY A 39 2.48 3.85 -15.83
CA GLY A 39 2.09 5.25 -15.63
C GLY A 39 2.18 5.72 -14.17
N LYS A 40 2.70 4.91 -13.24
CA LYS A 40 2.80 5.25 -11.81
C LYS A 40 3.51 6.58 -11.56
N SER A 41 4.79 6.67 -11.88
CA SER A 41 5.61 7.88 -11.64
C SER A 41 5.09 9.10 -12.42
N THR A 42 4.54 8.88 -13.62
CA THR A 42 3.87 9.96 -14.37
C THR A 42 2.68 10.51 -13.59
N THR A 43 1.85 9.64 -13.02
CA THR A 43 0.68 10.04 -12.22
C THR A 43 1.13 10.78 -10.95
N MET A 44 2.12 10.25 -10.22
CA MET A 44 2.67 10.90 -9.02
C MET A 44 3.23 12.28 -9.34
N ASN A 45 3.98 12.42 -10.44
CA ASN A 45 4.53 13.69 -10.89
C ASN A 45 3.44 14.72 -11.27
N ILE A 46 2.29 14.28 -11.75
CA ILE A 46 1.16 15.17 -12.01
C ILE A 46 0.49 15.59 -10.69
N ILE A 47 0.24 14.64 -9.78
CA ILE A 47 -0.38 14.94 -8.48
C ILE A 47 0.48 15.92 -7.67
N THR A 48 1.80 15.79 -7.74
CA THR A 48 2.74 16.70 -7.05
C THR A 48 2.95 18.03 -7.76
N GLY A 49 2.35 18.20 -8.95
CA GLY A 49 2.48 19.42 -9.77
C GLY A 49 3.88 19.60 -10.36
N TYR A 50 4.68 18.53 -10.43
CA TYR A 50 5.96 18.54 -11.15
C TYR A 50 5.76 18.46 -12.66
N LEU A 51 4.68 17.81 -13.11
CA LEU A 51 4.33 17.63 -14.50
C LEU A 51 2.87 18.03 -14.74
N SER A 52 2.62 18.81 -15.79
CA SER A 52 1.23 19.12 -16.20
C SER A 52 0.56 17.94 -16.86
N SER A 53 -0.75 17.76 -16.64
CA SER A 53 -1.59 16.82 -17.40
C SER A 53 -1.80 17.31 -18.86
N THR A 54 -2.16 16.40 -19.75
CA THR A 54 -2.66 16.75 -21.08
C THR A 54 -4.13 17.15 -21.01
N SER A 55 -4.91 16.46 -20.16
CA SER A 55 -6.30 16.78 -19.82
C SER A 55 -6.70 16.09 -18.53
N GLY A 56 -7.89 16.41 -18.03
CA GLY A 56 -8.36 15.96 -16.72
C GLY A 56 -7.86 16.88 -15.61
N THR A 57 -8.33 16.65 -14.39
CA THR A 57 -8.06 17.51 -13.22
C THR A 57 -7.52 16.71 -12.05
N VAL A 58 -6.68 17.36 -11.26
CA VAL A 58 -6.21 16.87 -9.95
C VAL A 58 -6.48 17.95 -8.93
N LYS A 59 -7.29 17.65 -7.92
CA LYS A 59 -7.56 18.56 -6.81
C LYS A 59 -6.99 17.99 -5.50
N VAL A 60 -6.37 18.85 -4.73
CA VAL A 60 -5.81 18.58 -3.41
C VAL A 60 -6.52 19.48 -2.42
N ASN A 61 -7.28 18.89 -1.50
CA ASN A 61 -8.14 19.62 -0.57
C ASN A 61 -9.02 20.70 -1.25
N GLY A 62 -9.53 20.36 -2.45
CA GLY A 62 -10.38 21.26 -3.24
C GLY A 62 -9.62 22.19 -4.19
N HIS A 63 -8.30 22.38 -4.03
CA HIS A 63 -7.48 23.25 -4.88
C HIS A 63 -6.94 22.49 -6.08
N ASP A 64 -7.16 23.01 -7.29
CA ASP A 64 -6.65 22.41 -8.52
C ASP A 64 -5.13 22.63 -8.63
N ILE A 65 -4.40 21.54 -8.92
CA ILE A 65 -2.92 21.57 -8.96
C ILE A 65 -2.35 22.46 -10.07
N LEU A 66 -3.10 22.75 -11.12
CA LEU A 66 -2.69 23.59 -12.24
C LEU A 66 -3.16 25.05 -12.07
N GLU A 67 -4.38 25.26 -11.53
CA GLU A 67 -4.97 26.58 -11.38
C GLU A 67 -4.52 27.26 -10.07
N GLU A 68 -4.38 26.49 -8.98
CA GLU A 68 -4.02 26.98 -7.64
C GLU A 68 -2.80 26.21 -7.09
N PRO A 69 -1.67 26.17 -7.81
CA PRO A 69 -0.54 25.27 -7.47
C PRO A 69 0.10 25.55 -6.11
N GLU A 70 0.13 26.78 -5.64
CA GLU A 70 0.72 27.13 -4.34
C GLU A 70 -0.13 26.58 -3.19
N LEU A 71 -1.43 26.69 -3.28
CA LEU A 71 -2.37 26.20 -2.27
C LEU A 71 -2.35 24.66 -2.26
N ALA A 72 -2.47 24.02 -3.42
CA ALA A 72 -2.44 22.58 -3.54
C ALA A 72 -1.11 21.96 -3.05
N LYS A 73 0.04 22.51 -3.46
CA LYS A 73 1.38 21.99 -3.09
C LYS A 73 1.73 22.21 -1.61
N LYS A 74 1.13 23.18 -0.95
CA LYS A 74 1.32 23.40 0.48
C LYS A 74 0.89 22.20 1.31
N ASP A 75 -0.15 21.54 0.86
CA ASP A 75 -0.75 20.38 1.52
C ASP A 75 -0.08 19.05 1.15
N ILE A 76 0.93 19.08 0.26
CA ILE A 76 1.64 17.88 -0.20
C ILE A 76 3.05 17.81 0.39
N GLY A 77 3.37 16.69 1.00
CA GLY A 77 4.72 16.23 1.26
C GLY A 77 5.11 15.14 0.26
N TYR A 78 6.22 15.30 -0.44
CA TYR A 78 6.63 14.36 -1.49
C TYR A 78 8.03 13.80 -1.24
N LEU A 79 8.12 12.49 -1.26
CA LEU A 79 9.36 11.73 -1.32
C LEU A 79 9.44 11.06 -2.69
N PRO A 80 10.27 11.52 -3.63
CA PRO A 80 10.52 10.81 -4.88
C PRO A 80 11.38 9.56 -4.64
N GLU A 81 11.40 8.62 -5.58
CA GLU A 81 12.23 7.41 -5.55
C GLU A 81 13.70 7.70 -5.26
N LEU A 82 14.24 8.79 -5.86
CA LEU A 82 15.57 9.30 -5.57
C LEU A 82 15.43 10.69 -4.91
N PRO A 83 15.52 10.79 -3.59
CA PRO A 83 15.41 12.06 -2.88
C PRO A 83 16.51 13.04 -3.32
N PRO A 84 16.17 14.27 -3.70
CA PRO A 84 17.13 15.28 -4.14
C PRO A 84 17.88 15.92 -2.96
N LEU A 85 18.67 15.11 -2.24
CA LEU A 85 19.37 15.54 -1.04
C LEU A 85 20.66 16.33 -1.39
N TYR A 86 20.92 17.42 -0.68
CA TYR A 86 22.18 18.16 -0.77
C TYR A 86 23.24 17.46 0.10
N LEU A 87 24.18 16.75 -0.55
CA LEU A 87 25.13 15.86 0.12
C LEU A 87 26.20 16.58 0.93
N ASP A 88 26.44 17.84 0.67
CA ASP A 88 27.36 18.75 1.32
C ASP A 88 26.76 19.53 2.51
N MET A 89 25.46 19.36 2.76
CA MET A 89 24.78 19.88 3.95
C MET A 89 24.71 18.83 5.05
N THR A 90 24.66 19.28 6.30
CA THR A 90 24.20 18.43 7.42
C THR A 90 22.70 18.22 7.32
N VAL A 91 22.20 17.19 8.02
CA VAL A 91 20.75 16.92 8.03
C VAL A 91 19.96 18.13 8.54
N LEU A 92 20.44 18.76 9.62
CA LEU A 92 19.76 19.91 10.22
C LEU A 92 19.80 21.15 9.31
N GLU A 93 20.92 21.43 8.64
CA GLU A 93 21.02 22.51 7.66
C GLU A 93 20.05 22.29 6.50
N TYR A 94 20.02 21.08 5.96
CA TYR A 94 19.13 20.72 4.86
C TYR A 94 17.64 20.86 5.25
N LEU A 95 17.23 20.37 6.43
CA LEU A 95 15.85 20.50 6.88
C LEU A 95 15.47 21.96 7.15
N ASN A 96 16.40 22.80 7.64
CA ASN A 96 16.17 24.25 7.76
C ASN A 96 15.99 24.91 6.38
N PHE A 97 16.81 24.52 5.40
CA PHE A 97 16.65 24.98 4.01
C PHE A 97 15.26 24.60 3.44
N ILE A 98 14.79 23.37 3.70
CA ILE A 98 13.43 22.97 3.30
C ILE A 98 12.36 23.80 4.03
N CYS A 99 12.58 24.16 5.30
CA CYS A 99 11.68 25.09 6.01
C CYS A 99 11.62 26.47 5.33
N ASP A 100 12.73 26.98 4.78
CA ASP A 100 12.74 28.21 4.02
C ASP A 100 11.94 28.08 2.73
N LEU A 101 12.13 27.01 1.98
CA LEU A 101 11.37 26.74 0.74
C LEU A 101 9.86 26.58 1.00
N LYS A 102 9.49 25.92 2.10
CA LYS A 102 8.10 25.71 2.51
C LYS A 102 7.51 26.91 3.28
N GLN A 103 8.27 28.00 3.45
CA GLN A 103 7.85 29.21 4.15
C GLN A 103 7.38 28.97 5.60
N VAL A 104 7.98 27.99 6.28
CA VAL A 104 7.66 27.71 7.68
C VAL A 104 8.13 28.89 8.55
N LYS A 105 7.27 29.38 9.45
CA LYS A 105 7.60 30.50 10.32
C LYS A 105 8.79 30.16 11.22
N ARG A 106 9.73 31.07 11.38
CA ARG A 106 10.96 30.84 12.19
C ARG A 106 10.66 30.42 13.63
N SER A 107 9.61 30.95 14.23
CA SER A 107 9.19 30.59 15.59
C SER A 107 8.75 29.14 15.75
N GLU A 108 8.29 28.50 14.68
CA GLU A 108 7.72 27.14 14.69
C GLU A 108 8.76 26.07 14.29
N ARG A 109 9.84 26.46 13.59
CA ARG A 109 10.83 25.55 12.98
C ARG A 109 11.50 24.63 13.99
N LYS A 110 12.01 25.20 15.09
CA LYS A 110 12.77 24.43 16.08
C LYS A 110 11.95 23.30 16.67
N GLU A 111 10.71 23.57 17.02
CA GLU A 111 9.81 22.55 17.57
C GLU A 111 9.41 21.52 16.51
N GLN A 112 9.03 21.99 15.33
CA GLN A 112 8.64 21.12 14.23
C GLN A 112 9.76 20.17 13.82
N LEU A 113 10.99 20.71 13.60
CA LEU A 113 12.14 19.90 13.20
C LEU A 113 12.53 18.90 14.29
N ALA A 114 12.48 19.28 15.56
CA ALA A 114 12.76 18.35 16.67
C ALA A 114 11.78 17.16 16.66
N LYS A 115 10.49 17.43 16.45
CA LYS A 115 9.45 16.39 16.35
C LYS A 115 9.69 15.48 15.13
N ILE A 116 9.95 16.06 13.96
CA ILE A 116 10.20 15.32 12.72
C ILE A 116 11.44 14.42 12.87
N ILE A 117 12.58 14.98 13.30
CA ILE A 117 13.86 14.28 13.46
C ILE A 117 13.72 13.10 14.43
N ALA A 118 12.98 13.28 15.52
CA ALA A 118 12.70 12.21 16.49
C ALA A 118 11.78 11.13 15.88
N MET A 119 10.72 11.54 15.16
CA MET A 119 9.75 10.63 14.53
C MET A 119 10.39 9.72 13.49
N VAL A 120 11.24 10.27 12.62
CA VAL A 120 11.95 9.48 11.60
C VAL A 120 13.23 8.81 12.11
N LYS A 121 13.57 9.01 13.40
CA LYS A 121 14.72 8.40 14.09
C LYS A 121 16.08 8.74 13.45
N ILE A 122 16.35 10.03 13.29
CA ILE A 122 17.63 10.55 12.77
C ILE A 122 18.32 11.55 13.71
N VAL A 123 17.98 11.49 15.01
CA VAL A 123 18.55 12.40 16.02
C VAL A 123 20.07 12.25 16.12
N ASP A 124 20.58 11.03 16.06
CA ASP A 124 22.01 10.67 16.18
C ASP A 124 22.87 11.14 15.00
N VAL A 125 22.24 11.52 13.89
CA VAL A 125 22.91 11.96 12.66
C VAL A 125 22.55 13.40 12.25
N ALA A 126 21.81 14.13 13.08
CA ALA A 126 21.30 15.46 12.74
C ALA A 126 22.40 16.47 12.31
N ASP A 127 23.57 16.38 12.93
CA ASP A 127 24.72 17.25 12.65
C ASP A 127 25.74 16.60 11.67
N ARG A 128 25.43 15.44 11.10
CA ARG A 128 26.31 14.78 10.12
C ARG A 128 25.98 15.24 8.71
N LEU A 129 27.01 15.27 7.86
CA LEU A 129 26.83 15.50 6.42
C LEU A 129 26.01 14.39 5.80
N ILE A 130 25.00 14.75 5.01
CA ILE A 130 24.11 13.81 4.33
C ILE A 130 24.89 12.86 3.40
N GLY A 131 25.98 13.36 2.78
CA GLY A 131 26.87 12.56 1.94
C GLY A 131 27.40 11.31 2.64
N ASN A 132 27.68 11.42 3.95
CA ASN A 132 28.26 10.36 4.78
C ASN A 132 27.25 9.40 5.40
N LEU A 133 25.97 9.55 5.09
CA LEU A 133 24.90 8.71 5.63
C LEU A 133 24.70 7.43 4.79
N SER A 134 24.30 6.35 5.46
CA SER A 134 23.83 5.15 4.76
C SER A 134 22.56 5.44 3.95
N LYS A 135 22.22 4.55 3.00
CA LYS A 135 21.01 4.68 2.18
C LYS A 135 19.76 4.78 3.04
N GLY A 136 19.65 3.97 4.10
CA GLY A 136 18.50 4.01 5.02
C GLY A 136 18.36 5.33 5.76
N TYR A 137 19.46 5.91 6.23
CA TYR A 137 19.43 7.26 6.81
C TYR A 137 19.05 8.33 5.78
N LYS A 138 19.59 8.27 4.56
CA LYS A 138 19.21 9.18 3.46
C LYS A 138 17.72 9.10 3.15
N GLN A 139 17.15 7.89 3.16
CA GLN A 139 15.72 7.68 2.98
C GLN A 139 14.89 8.33 4.10
N ARG A 140 15.34 8.19 5.36
CA ARG A 140 14.70 8.86 6.51
C ARG A 140 14.78 10.37 6.45
N VAL A 141 15.91 10.93 5.96
CA VAL A 141 16.05 12.37 5.70
C VAL A 141 15.07 12.81 4.61
N GLY A 142 14.90 12.01 3.55
CA GLY A 142 13.90 12.27 2.51
C GLY A 142 12.46 12.25 3.04
N ILE A 143 12.12 11.32 3.94
CA ILE A 143 10.81 11.32 4.62
C ILE A 143 10.68 12.54 5.53
N ALA A 144 11.73 12.90 6.27
CA ALA A 144 11.74 14.11 7.10
C ALA A 144 11.46 15.36 6.28
N GLN A 145 12.11 15.51 5.11
CA GLN A 145 11.86 16.58 4.15
C GLN A 145 10.38 16.66 3.75
N ALA A 146 9.76 15.49 3.44
CA ALA A 146 8.36 15.45 3.05
C ALA A 146 7.43 15.94 4.18
N LEU A 147 7.79 15.72 5.44
CA LEU A 147 7.01 16.11 6.62
C LEU A 147 7.16 17.61 6.99
N VAL A 148 8.17 18.32 6.49
CA VAL A 148 8.33 19.75 6.75
C VAL A 148 7.11 20.53 6.25
N GLY A 149 6.61 21.44 7.07
CA GLY A 149 5.40 22.23 6.78
C GLY A 149 4.10 21.54 7.20
N ASN A 150 4.17 20.34 7.79
CA ASN A 150 3.02 19.56 8.27
C ASN A 150 1.92 19.38 7.20
N PRO A 151 2.26 18.80 6.03
CA PRO A 151 1.29 18.60 4.96
C PRO A 151 0.21 17.61 5.38
N SER A 152 -1.02 17.79 4.90
CA SER A 152 -2.10 16.83 5.17
C SER A 152 -1.95 15.52 4.36
N ILE A 153 -1.17 15.56 3.29
CA ILE A 153 -1.01 14.44 2.36
C ILE A 153 0.48 14.14 2.15
N LEU A 154 0.84 12.88 2.26
CA LEU A 154 2.19 12.38 1.97
C LEU A 154 2.16 11.48 0.73
N ILE A 155 3.03 11.75 -0.21
CA ILE A 155 3.25 10.92 -1.41
C ILE A 155 4.65 10.34 -1.31
N LEU A 156 4.75 9.02 -1.21
CA LEU A 156 5.99 8.28 -1.02
C LEU A 156 6.21 7.37 -2.22
N ASP A 157 7.13 7.75 -3.10
CA ASP A 157 7.44 6.97 -4.30
C ASP A 157 8.57 5.97 -3.99
N GLU A 158 8.25 4.67 -4.00
CA GLU A 158 9.15 3.56 -3.71
C GLU A 158 9.97 3.74 -2.40
N PRO A 159 9.34 4.01 -1.23
CA PRO A 159 10.04 4.45 -0.02
C PRO A 159 10.99 3.41 0.58
N THR A 160 10.96 2.17 0.14
CA THR A 160 11.72 1.03 0.68
C THR A 160 12.78 0.50 -0.29
N VAL A 161 12.88 1.07 -1.49
CA VAL A 161 13.82 0.59 -2.52
C VAL A 161 15.26 0.58 -2.05
N GLY A 162 15.87 -0.62 -2.08
CA GLY A 162 17.28 -0.88 -1.77
C GLY A 162 17.64 -0.68 -0.31
N LEU A 163 16.67 -0.81 0.57
CA LEU A 163 16.86 -0.96 2.00
C LEU A 163 17.00 -2.44 2.38
N ASP A 164 17.66 -2.71 3.49
CA ASP A 164 17.70 -4.06 4.06
C ASP A 164 16.37 -4.43 4.74
N PRO A 165 16.09 -5.74 5.00
CA PRO A 165 14.82 -6.19 5.55
C PRO A 165 14.44 -5.52 6.89
N ASN A 166 15.41 -5.24 7.76
CA ASN A 166 15.13 -4.59 9.04
C ASN A 166 14.70 -3.12 8.84
N GLN A 167 15.38 -2.42 7.93
CA GLN A 167 15.04 -1.04 7.57
C GLN A 167 13.65 -0.96 6.91
N ILE A 168 13.31 -1.92 6.06
CA ILE A 168 11.96 -2.01 5.44
C ILE A 168 10.88 -2.10 6.52
N ILE A 169 11.05 -2.99 7.51
CA ILE A 169 10.10 -3.14 8.63
C ILE A 169 9.96 -1.81 9.40
N GLU A 170 11.06 -1.10 9.63
CA GLU A 170 11.01 0.17 10.35
C GLU A 170 10.33 1.29 9.54
N ILE A 171 10.58 1.38 8.23
CA ILE A 171 9.90 2.34 7.36
C ILE A 171 8.40 2.05 7.28
N ARG A 172 7.98 0.78 7.17
CA ARG A 172 6.56 0.39 7.22
C ARG A 172 5.88 0.84 8.53
N LYS A 173 6.54 0.61 9.68
CA LYS A 173 6.03 1.09 10.97
C LYS A 173 5.92 2.62 11.02
N LEU A 174 6.92 3.31 10.47
CA LEU A 174 6.90 4.76 10.37
C LEU A 174 5.70 5.23 9.52
N ILE A 175 5.50 4.66 8.34
CA ILE A 175 4.37 5.00 7.45
C ILE A 175 3.03 4.79 8.16
N ARG A 176 2.85 3.66 8.85
CA ARG A 176 1.63 3.41 9.65
C ARG A 176 1.44 4.42 10.79
N THR A 177 2.53 4.94 11.35
CA THR A 177 2.46 6.01 12.36
C THR A 177 2.05 7.34 11.72
N LEU A 178 2.62 7.68 10.57
CA LEU A 178 2.32 8.90 9.82
C LEU A 178 0.86 8.92 9.32
N ALA A 179 0.32 7.77 8.96
CA ALA A 179 -1.06 7.62 8.48
C ALA A 179 -2.13 7.96 9.53
N LYS A 180 -1.75 8.18 10.79
CA LYS A 180 -2.69 8.65 11.83
C LYS A 180 -3.03 10.13 11.72
N ASP A 181 -2.13 10.91 11.12
CA ASP A 181 -2.23 12.36 11.04
C ASP A 181 -2.17 12.85 9.58
N HIS A 182 -1.91 11.95 8.62
CA HIS A 182 -1.74 12.26 7.20
C HIS A 182 -2.40 11.21 6.34
N SER A 183 -3.03 11.62 5.24
CA SER A 183 -3.36 10.70 4.15
C SER A 183 -2.08 10.32 3.39
N VAL A 184 -1.86 9.05 3.11
CA VAL A 184 -0.60 8.59 2.51
C VAL A 184 -0.84 7.87 1.20
N ILE A 185 -0.15 8.25 0.14
CA ILE A 185 -0.05 7.48 -1.10
C ILE A 185 1.34 6.82 -1.13
N ILE A 186 1.36 5.52 -1.36
CA ILE A 186 2.62 4.78 -1.51
C ILE A 186 2.63 4.11 -2.87
N SER A 187 3.65 4.39 -3.68
CA SER A 187 3.96 3.51 -4.81
C SER A 187 4.92 2.42 -4.36
N SER A 188 4.70 1.21 -4.81
CA SER A 188 5.67 0.12 -4.72
C SER A 188 5.45 -0.90 -5.83
N HIS A 189 6.52 -1.58 -6.21
CA HIS A 189 6.46 -2.77 -7.06
C HIS A 189 6.48 -4.06 -6.22
N ILE A 190 6.64 -3.96 -4.91
CA ILE A 190 6.66 -5.09 -3.97
C ILE A 190 5.29 -5.23 -3.32
N LEU A 191 4.55 -6.23 -3.76
CA LEU A 191 3.14 -6.44 -3.36
C LEU A 191 2.96 -6.73 -1.88
N SER A 192 3.90 -7.48 -1.27
CA SER A 192 3.86 -7.77 0.17
C SER A 192 4.01 -6.51 1.04
N GLU A 193 4.73 -5.49 0.56
CA GLU A 193 4.84 -4.22 1.27
C GLU A 193 3.53 -3.46 1.31
N ILE A 194 2.86 -3.42 0.16
CA ILE A 194 1.55 -2.78 0.02
C ILE A 194 0.51 -3.49 0.88
N GLN A 195 0.51 -4.83 0.87
CA GLN A 195 -0.43 -5.64 1.65
C GLN A 195 -0.33 -5.40 3.16
N GLU A 196 0.88 -5.13 3.66
CA GLU A 196 1.10 -4.89 5.09
C GLU A 196 0.78 -3.46 5.53
N VAL A 197 0.82 -2.48 4.61
CA VAL A 197 0.74 -1.06 4.98
C VAL A 197 -0.53 -0.37 4.49
N CYS A 198 -1.07 -0.76 3.34
CA CYS A 198 -2.16 -0.05 2.70
C CYS A 198 -3.55 -0.54 3.14
N ASP A 199 -4.51 0.37 3.15
CA ASP A 199 -5.92 0.09 3.42
C ASP A 199 -6.66 -0.23 2.12
N ARG A 200 -6.35 0.52 1.06
CA ARG A 200 -6.85 0.35 -0.30
C ARG A 200 -5.72 0.37 -1.31
N VAL A 201 -5.98 -0.19 -2.48
CA VAL A 201 -5.02 -0.21 -3.58
C VAL A 201 -5.66 0.25 -4.89
N VAL A 202 -4.90 0.98 -5.67
CA VAL A 202 -5.18 1.29 -7.07
C VAL A 202 -4.20 0.50 -7.93
N ILE A 203 -4.70 -0.42 -8.72
CA ILE A 203 -3.89 -1.18 -9.69
C ILE A 203 -4.00 -0.47 -11.04
N ILE A 204 -2.86 0.00 -11.55
CA ILE A 204 -2.77 0.65 -12.85
C ILE A 204 -2.08 -0.28 -13.85
N ASN A 205 -2.64 -0.39 -15.05
CA ASN A 205 -2.06 -1.14 -16.16
C ASN A 205 -2.24 -0.38 -17.47
N LYS A 206 -1.17 -0.24 -18.27
CA LYS A 206 -1.16 0.46 -19.57
C LYS A 206 -1.83 1.84 -19.51
N GLY A 207 -1.54 2.60 -18.45
CA GLY A 207 -2.06 3.95 -18.23
C GLY A 207 -3.53 4.02 -17.81
N ARG A 208 -4.17 2.92 -17.46
CA ARG A 208 -5.57 2.86 -17.01
C ARG A 208 -5.68 2.24 -15.63
N VAL A 209 -6.66 2.65 -14.88
CA VAL A 209 -7.02 1.96 -13.64
C VAL A 209 -7.65 0.62 -14.00
N ALA A 210 -7.03 -0.45 -13.55
CA ALA A 210 -7.50 -1.82 -13.75
C ALA A 210 -8.37 -2.31 -12.58
N ALA A 211 -8.05 -1.88 -11.35
CA ALA A 211 -8.85 -2.16 -10.16
C ALA A 211 -8.60 -1.11 -9.07
N ILE A 212 -9.63 -0.85 -8.27
CA ILE A 212 -9.55 -0.04 -7.05
C ILE A 212 -10.41 -0.71 -6.00
N ASP A 213 -9.83 -1.13 -4.89
CA ASP A 213 -10.58 -1.60 -3.72
C ASP A 213 -9.66 -1.87 -2.52
N THR A 214 -10.23 -2.34 -1.41
CA THR A 214 -9.45 -2.98 -0.35
C THR A 214 -8.85 -4.29 -0.87
N ILE A 215 -7.74 -4.72 -0.29
CA ILE A 215 -7.09 -5.98 -0.69
C ILE A 215 -8.03 -7.17 -0.50
N SER A 216 -8.81 -7.16 0.59
CA SER A 216 -9.79 -8.20 0.88
C SER A 216 -10.94 -8.25 -0.15
N ASP A 217 -11.43 -7.10 -0.60
CA ASP A 217 -12.53 -7.05 -1.56
C ASP A 217 -12.06 -7.43 -2.97
N LEU A 218 -10.83 -7.05 -3.36
CA LEU A 218 -10.21 -7.50 -4.61
C LEU A 218 -10.07 -9.02 -4.62
N SER A 219 -9.59 -9.60 -3.50
CA SER A 219 -9.47 -11.04 -3.34
C SER A 219 -10.83 -11.74 -3.52
N ARG A 220 -11.86 -11.24 -2.85
CA ARG A 220 -13.22 -11.79 -2.95
C ARG A 220 -13.79 -11.71 -4.36
N ARG A 221 -13.67 -10.56 -5.04
CA ARG A 221 -14.20 -10.36 -6.41
C ARG A 221 -13.60 -11.31 -7.43
N LEU A 222 -12.30 -11.60 -7.31
CA LEU A 222 -11.61 -12.49 -8.24
C LEU A 222 -11.86 -13.96 -7.96
N SER A 223 -12.05 -14.33 -6.69
CA SER A 223 -12.32 -15.72 -6.30
C SER A 223 -13.72 -16.16 -6.67
N GLY A 224 -14.69 -15.24 -6.79
CA GLY A 224 -16.13 -15.56 -6.97
C GLY A 224 -16.73 -16.37 -5.81
N SER A 225 -15.90 -16.92 -4.92
CA SER A 225 -16.25 -17.68 -3.72
C SER A 225 -15.08 -17.63 -2.75
N SER A 226 -15.32 -17.69 -1.45
CA SER A 226 -14.27 -17.86 -0.45
C SER A 226 -13.78 -19.31 -0.48
N LYS A 227 -12.45 -19.49 -0.54
CA LYS A 227 -11.82 -20.80 -0.49
C LYS A 227 -11.06 -20.96 0.81
N LEU A 228 -11.28 -22.07 1.50
CA LEU A 228 -10.64 -22.40 2.76
C LEU A 228 -9.90 -23.73 2.63
N LEU A 229 -8.73 -23.83 3.22
CA LEU A 229 -8.02 -25.08 3.44
C LEU A 229 -8.27 -25.53 4.87
N LEU A 230 -8.71 -26.76 5.02
CA LEU A 230 -8.88 -27.41 6.29
C LEU A 230 -8.04 -28.68 6.32
N SER A 231 -7.03 -28.74 7.20
CA SER A 231 -6.29 -29.96 7.51
C SER A 231 -6.74 -30.47 8.87
N PHE A 232 -7.02 -31.77 8.96
CA PHE A 232 -7.52 -32.40 10.18
C PHE A 232 -7.07 -33.87 10.29
N LYS A 233 -7.08 -34.39 11.50
CA LYS A 233 -6.75 -35.79 11.77
C LYS A 233 -8.02 -36.63 11.77
N GLY A 234 -8.04 -37.66 10.90
CA GLY A 234 -9.16 -38.62 10.83
C GLY A 234 -9.65 -38.91 9.41
N ASP A 235 -10.80 -39.58 9.30
CA ASP A 235 -11.38 -39.99 8.02
C ASP A 235 -11.83 -38.78 7.18
N ALA A 236 -11.28 -38.67 5.99
CA ALA A 236 -11.56 -37.60 5.02
C ALA A 236 -13.06 -37.55 4.63
N LYS A 237 -13.72 -38.74 4.44
CA LYS A 237 -15.13 -38.79 4.06
C LYS A 237 -16.03 -38.28 5.17
N LYS A 238 -15.72 -38.63 6.43
CA LYS A 238 -16.43 -38.14 7.60
C LYS A 238 -16.29 -36.60 7.74
N GLY A 239 -15.10 -36.09 7.56
CA GLY A 239 -14.85 -34.65 7.59
C GLY A 239 -15.59 -33.88 6.49
N ILE A 240 -15.52 -34.35 5.24
CA ILE A 240 -16.25 -33.75 4.11
C ILE A 240 -17.77 -33.74 4.36
N ASN A 241 -18.34 -34.83 4.83
CA ASN A 241 -19.79 -34.91 5.09
C ASN A 241 -20.19 -33.92 6.19
N ALA A 242 -19.37 -33.77 7.24
CA ALA A 242 -19.62 -32.82 8.30
C ALA A 242 -19.58 -31.36 7.79
N VAL A 243 -18.64 -31.03 6.90
CA VAL A 243 -18.46 -29.68 6.33
C VAL A 243 -19.53 -29.38 5.27
N ARG A 244 -19.89 -30.34 4.41
CA ARG A 244 -20.92 -30.13 3.37
C ARG A 244 -22.33 -29.89 3.95
N ALA A 245 -22.57 -30.32 5.16
CA ALA A 245 -23.85 -30.09 5.83
C ALA A 245 -24.01 -28.64 6.36
N ILE A 246 -22.98 -27.82 6.28
CA ILE A 246 -22.98 -26.44 6.80
C ILE A 246 -23.63 -25.51 5.77
N PRO A 247 -24.66 -24.74 6.15
CA PRO A 247 -25.23 -23.71 5.29
C PRO A 247 -24.16 -22.69 4.84
N GLY A 248 -24.11 -22.36 3.54
CA GLY A 248 -23.14 -21.47 2.94
C GLY A 248 -21.89 -22.18 2.38
N VAL A 249 -21.73 -23.48 2.59
CA VAL A 249 -20.69 -24.27 1.89
C VAL A 249 -21.25 -24.73 0.55
N SER A 250 -20.61 -24.29 -0.54
CA SER A 250 -21.02 -24.62 -1.92
C SER A 250 -20.32 -25.86 -2.48
N ASP A 251 -19.06 -26.11 -2.12
CA ASP A 251 -18.30 -27.29 -2.54
C ASP A 251 -17.24 -27.67 -1.50
N CYS A 252 -16.84 -28.95 -1.50
CA CYS A 252 -15.81 -29.46 -0.63
C CYS A 252 -15.09 -30.64 -1.32
N LYS A 253 -13.76 -30.51 -1.51
CA LYS A 253 -12.93 -31.48 -2.24
C LYS A 253 -11.71 -31.89 -1.43
N ILE A 254 -11.37 -33.19 -1.51
CA ILE A 254 -10.11 -33.71 -0.96
C ILE A 254 -8.97 -33.18 -1.82
N ARG A 255 -7.94 -32.63 -1.18
CA ARG A 255 -6.71 -32.18 -1.82
C ARG A 255 -5.60 -33.23 -1.69
N ILE A 256 -5.37 -33.71 -0.48
CA ILE A 256 -4.39 -34.74 -0.16
C ILE A 256 -4.97 -35.61 0.95
N SER A 257 -4.80 -36.92 0.85
CA SER A 257 -4.95 -37.84 1.98
C SER A 257 -3.70 -38.67 2.04
N ASP A 258 -2.87 -38.43 3.01
CA ASP A 258 -1.73 -39.32 3.30
C ASP A 258 -2.25 -40.43 4.21
N GLN A 259 -2.28 -41.66 3.70
CA GLN A 259 -2.86 -42.79 4.41
C GLN A 259 -1.99 -43.26 5.60
N ASP A 260 -0.70 -42.91 5.58
CA ASP A 260 0.24 -43.32 6.63
C ASP A 260 0.17 -42.45 7.89
N ILE A 261 -0.31 -41.19 7.78
CA ILE A 261 -0.32 -40.21 8.89
C ILE A 261 -1.72 -39.94 9.42
N HIS A 262 -2.77 -40.51 8.80
CA HIS A 262 -4.21 -40.24 9.10
C HIS A 262 -4.56 -38.74 9.04
N GLU A 263 -3.85 -37.95 8.20
CA GLU A 263 -4.13 -36.54 7.96
C GLU A 263 -4.88 -36.36 6.66
N SER A 264 -5.89 -35.52 6.71
CA SER A 264 -6.73 -35.22 5.55
C SER A 264 -6.77 -33.74 5.30
N GLU A 265 -6.46 -33.31 4.06
CA GLU A 265 -6.62 -31.93 3.59
C GLU A 265 -7.84 -31.81 2.70
N VAL A 266 -8.68 -30.83 3.00
CA VAL A 266 -9.91 -30.55 2.26
C VAL A 266 -9.96 -29.09 1.86
N THR A 267 -10.23 -28.82 0.59
CA THR A 267 -10.54 -27.48 0.11
C THR A 267 -12.07 -27.29 0.18
N ILE A 268 -12.48 -26.24 0.84
CA ILE A 268 -13.87 -25.85 1.06
C ILE A 268 -14.14 -24.59 0.25
N GLN A 269 -15.21 -24.56 -0.53
CA GLN A 269 -15.75 -23.35 -1.15
C GLN A 269 -17.01 -22.93 -0.41
N SER A 270 -17.09 -21.63 -0.10
CA SER A 270 -18.28 -21.06 0.54
C SER A 270 -18.73 -19.78 -0.16
N ASP A 271 -19.98 -19.41 0.04
CA ASP A 271 -20.52 -18.16 -0.45
C ASP A 271 -19.82 -16.98 0.23
N LEU A 272 -19.59 -15.91 -0.53
CA LEU A 272 -18.92 -14.71 -0.03
C LEU A 272 -19.65 -14.01 1.13
N ALA A 273 -20.98 -14.17 1.20
CA ALA A 273 -21.83 -13.51 2.19
C ALA A 273 -21.83 -14.20 3.56
N THR A 274 -21.32 -15.46 3.67
CA THR A 274 -21.43 -16.27 4.88
C THR A 274 -20.06 -16.65 5.42
N ASP A 275 -19.74 -16.22 6.64
CA ASP A 275 -18.55 -16.71 7.34
C ASP A 275 -18.83 -18.08 7.95
N VAL A 276 -18.37 -19.13 7.27
CA VAL A 276 -18.58 -20.53 7.67
C VAL A 276 -17.53 -21.05 8.68
N ARG A 277 -16.51 -20.27 9.00
CA ARG A 277 -15.35 -20.72 9.81
C ARG A 277 -15.75 -21.25 11.18
N THR A 278 -16.57 -20.50 11.90
CA THR A 278 -17.06 -20.92 13.22
C THR A 278 -17.91 -22.18 13.15
N SER A 279 -18.77 -22.29 12.13
CA SER A 279 -19.61 -23.47 11.90
C SER A 279 -18.79 -24.72 11.58
N ILE A 280 -17.72 -24.56 10.78
CA ILE A 280 -16.76 -25.63 10.47
C ILE A 280 -16.07 -26.11 11.76
N PHE A 281 -15.60 -25.20 12.58
CA PHE A 281 -14.96 -25.55 13.85
C PHE A 281 -15.87 -26.43 14.74
N TYR A 282 -17.12 -26.02 14.92
CA TYR A 282 -18.07 -26.81 15.72
C TYR A 282 -18.46 -28.16 15.08
N ALA A 283 -18.60 -28.20 13.75
CA ALA A 283 -18.89 -29.44 13.03
C ALA A 283 -17.76 -30.47 13.17
N MET A 284 -16.50 -30.02 13.04
CA MET A 284 -15.31 -30.85 13.21
C MET A 284 -15.17 -31.34 14.66
N SER A 285 -15.36 -30.45 15.63
CA SER A 285 -15.34 -30.79 17.06
C SER A 285 -16.40 -31.84 17.42
N LYS A 286 -17.65 -31.67 16.96
CA LYS A 286 -18.76 -32.61 17.19
C LYS A 286 -18.48 -34.01 16.61
N ASN A 287 -17.70 -34.10 15.56
CA ASN A 287 -17.32 -35.33 14.91
C ASN A 287 -16.03 -35.95 15.44
N ASN A 288 -15.40 -35.38 16.46
CA ASN A 288 -14.10 -35.77 17.02
C ASN A 288 -12.99 -35.80 15.96
N LEU A 289 -12.95 -34.77 15.08
CA LEU A 289 -11.95 -34.60 14.04
C LEU A 289 -11.07 -33.37 14.40
N PRO A 290 -9.91 -33.57 15.05
CA PRO A 290 -9.03 -32.49 15.44
C PRO A 290 -8.53 -31.71 14.23
N ILE A 291 -8.71 -30.39 14.25
CA ILE A 291 -8.19 -29.49 13.21
C ILE A 291 -6.70 -29.28 13.47
N LEU A 292 -5.88 -29.47 12.45
CA LEU A 292 -4.44 -29.25 12.45
C LEU A 292 -4.09 -27.92 11.82
N GLU A 293 -4.74 -27.58 10.71
CA GLU A 293 -4.58 -26.30 10.02
C GLU A 293 -5.93 -25.81 9.50
N PHE A 294 -6.16 -24.51 9.60
CA PHE A 294 -7.33 -23.86 9.02
C PHE A 294 -6.96 -22.48 8.50
N ARG A 295 -6.87 -22.34 7.19
CA ARG A 295 -6.48 -21.07 6.56
C ARG A 295 -7.33 -20.74 5.35
N SER A 296 -7.39 -19.45 4.99
CA SER A 296 -7.93 -19.00 3.73
C SER A 296 -7.00 -19.36 2.57
N LEU A 297 -7.59 -19.80 1.47
CA LEU A 297 -6.93 -19.96 0.17
C LEU A 297 -7.33 -18.84 -0.78
N ASP A 298 -7.81 -17.71 -0.25
CA ASP A 298 -8.10 -16.55 -1.08
C ASP A 298 -6.84 -16.12 -1.81
N PRO A 299 -6.95 -15.68 -3.08
CA PRO A 299 -5.79 -15.31 -3.85
C PRO A 299 -5.00 -14.20 -3.15
N THR A 300 -3.70 -14.35 -3.18
CA THR A 300 -2.77 -13.33 -2.69
C THR A 300 -2.86 -12.08 -3.57
N LEU A 301 -2.45 -10.92 -3.05
CA LEU A 301 -2.38 -9.70 -3.86
C LEU A 301 -1.52 -9.91 -5.11
N GLU A 302 -0.53 -10.79 -5.07
CA GLU A 302 0.32 -11.14 -6.20
C GLU A 302 -0.46 -11.89 -7.29
N GLU A 303 -1.25 -12.92 -6.92
CA GLU A 303 -2.11 -13.63 -7.86
C GLU A 303 -3.18 -12.72 -8.46
N ILE A 304 -3.75 -11.82 -7.65
CA ILE A 304 -4.68 -10.78 -8.07
C ILE A 304 -4.01 -9.89 -9.11
N PHE A 305 -2.82 -9.38 -8.79
CA PHE A 305 -2.07 -8.48 -9.66
C PHE A 305 -1.74 -9.14 -11.01
N LEU A 306 -1.23 -10.37 -11.00
CA LEU A 306 -0.93 -11.14 -12.20
C LEU A 306 -2.18 -11.37 -13.06
N SER A 307 -3.31 -11.70 -12.44
CA SER A 307 -4.58 -11.92 -13.16
C SER A 307 -5.10 -10.66 -13.85
N ILE A 308 -4.92 -9.49 -13.22
CA ILE A 308 -5.38 -8.20 -13.73
C ILE A 308 -4.42 -7.62 -14.78
N THR A 309 -3.11 -7.83 -14.61
CA THR A 309 -2.10 -7.23 -15.50
C THR A 309 -1.75 -8.10 -16.68
N GLY A 310 -2.08 -9.39 -16.65
CA GLY A 310 -1.81 -10.34 -17.74
C GLY A 310 -0.31 -10.64 -17.92
N SER A 311 0.47 -10.49 -16.86
CA SER A 311 1.93 -10.73 -16.82
C SER A 311 2.25 -12.07 -16.18
#